data_a451324bfdb4f77e3e47edaccf06acb4
#
_entry.id   a451324bfdb4f77e3e47edaccf06acb4
#
_cell.length_a   1.000
_cell.length_b   1.000
_cell.length_c   1.000
_cell.angle_alpha   90.00
_cell.angle_beta   90.00
_cell.angle_gamma   90.00
#
_symmetry.space_group_name_H-M   'P 1'
#
loop_
_entity.id
_entity.type
_entity.pdbx_description
1 polymer ?
#
loop_
_entity_poly.entity_id
_entity_poly.type
_entity_poly.pdbx_seq_one_letter_code
_entity_poly.pdbx_strand_id
1 'polypeptide(L)'
;MKINSIVSKVNILVGILFVATIVIIGSVAYFQTKQSSFEYLRENHNKVLFDVGYIFNTYEADNQAAIETLAQTVINDDILNSESDIYNALKLTEKFVGFEIVFLTTEDGVTYDSSGKKRYANGGFDGRTRPWYLGAKKDMKIYTSDPYKSITLGLFGISYSAPLIKNGKFIGVVAGVYSLEKYSSDALELGKTENSFAAVYSQDGTTMFHQDPNLILTKTTLGLNISKAITDDPGLLDPDNIDTLFYAKDDKGVTQAVLCDKTPNPNINICAMIESDTYEEASNLALKTQLIIGIVTLIVALILVKIFATYLL
;
A
#
# COMPACT_ATOMS: atom_id res chain seq x y z
N MET A 1 -36.60 53.73 -2.23
CA MET A 1 -36.49 53.54 -3.71
C MET A 1 -37.85 53.06 -4.21
N LYS A 2 -38.58 53.83 -5.06
CA LYS A 2 -39.89 53.38 -5.54
C LYS A 2 -39.71 52.28 -6.58
N ILE A 3 -40.13 51.08 -6.25
CA ILE A 3 -40.08 49.86 -7.12
C ILE A 3 -40.94 49.99 -8.39
N ASN A 4 -41.61 51.14 -8.59
CA ASN A 4 -42.52 51.36 -9.66
C ASN A 4 -41.97 51.99 -10.98
N SER A 5 -40.63 52.25 -11.01
CA SER A 5 -39.97 52.67 -12.24
C SER A 5 -39.67 51.45 -13.13
N ILE A 6 -39.93 51.55 -14.43
CA ILE A 6 -39.63 50.53 -15.45
C ILE A 6 -38.16 50.09 -15.32
N VAL A 7 -37.23 51.03 -15.13
CA VAL A 7 -35.81 50.82 -14.93
C VAL A 7 -35.55 49.91 -13.71
N SER A 8 -36.26 50.15 -12.60
CA SER A 8 -36.11 49.31 -11.38
C SER A 8 -36.59 47.88 -11.60
N LYS A 9 -37.66 47.67 -12.32
CA LYS A 9 -38.19 46.33 -12.65
C LYS A 9 -37.26 45.56 -13.59
N VAL A 10 -36.67 46.26 -14.60
CA VAL A 10 -35.70 45.67 -15.53
C VAL A 10 -34.43 45.26 -14.78
N ASN A 11 -33.91 46.13 -13.91
CA ASN A 11 -32.71 45.82 -13.11
C ASN A 11 -32.91 44.62 -12.18
N ILE A 12 -34.09 44.51 -11.57
CA ILE A 12 -34.43 43.35 -10.72
C ILE A 12 -34.51 42.07 -11.57
N LEU A 13 -35.16 42.12 -12.72
CA LEU A 13 -35.28 40.94 -13.60
C LEU A 13 -33.91 40.50 -14.11
N VAL A 14 -33.06 41.42 -14.57
CA VAL A 14 -31.70 41.14 -15.03
C VAL A 14 -30.85 40.57 -13.88
N GLY A 15 -30.97 41.14 -12.69
CA GLY A 15 -30.28 40.65 -11.49
C GLY A 15 -30.66 39.21 -11.13
N ILE A 16 -31.97 38.88 -11.18
CA ILE A 16 -32.46 37.52 -10.92
C ILE A 16 -31.95 36.54 -11.97
N LEU A 17 -32.00 36.90 -13.26
CA LEU A 17 -31.51 36.06 -14.34
C LEU A 17 -30.00 35.81 -14.20
N PHE A 18 -29.20 36.84 -13.85
CA PHE A 18 -27.78 36.70 -13.62
C PHE A 18 -27.46 35.77 -12.44
N VAL A 19 -28.15 35.95 -11.32
CA VAL A 19 -27.96 35.07 -10.14
C VAL A 19 -28.34 33.63 -10.48
N ALA A 20 -29.45 33.39 -11.17
CA ALA A 20 -29.88 32.08 -11.60
C ALA A 20 -28.81 31.41 -12.51
N THR A 21 -28.29 32.17 -13.48
CA THR A 21 -27.23 31.67 -14.38
C THR A 21 -25.96 31.31 -13.64
N ILE A 22 -25.50 32.15 -12.69
CA ILE A 22 -24.31 31.88 -11.87
C ILE A 22 -24.52 30.62 -11.01
N VAL A 23 -25.70 30.47 -10.40
CA VAL A 23 -26.00 29.27 -9.60
C VAL A 23 -26.01 28.02 -10.45
N ILE A 24 -26.62 28.05 -11.64
CA ILE A 24 -26.64 26.88 -12.53
C ILE A 24 -25.25 26.51 -13.02
N ILE A 25 -24.50 27.46 -13.56
CA ILE A 25 -23.14 27.21 -14.06
C ILE A 25 -22.23 26.77 -12.91
N GLY A 26 -22.33 27.42 -11.75
CA GLY A 26 -21.58 27.07 -10.55
C GLY A 26 -21.84 25.66 -10.06
N SER A 27 -23.10 25.26 -10.05
CA SER A 27 -23.46 23.89 -9.65
C SER A 27 -22.90 22.85 -10.63
N VAL A 28 -23.08 23.07 -11.93
CA VAL A 28 -22.55 22.15 -12.96
C VAL A 28 -21.03 22.01 -12.85
N ALA A 29 -20.31 23.11 -12.76
CA ALA A 29 -18.86 23.08 -12.68
C ALA A 29 -18.36 22.46 -11.35
N TYR A 30 -19.07 22.70 -10.23
CA TYR A 30 -18.75 22.04 -8.97
C TYR A 30 -18.86 20.51 -9.09
N PHE A 31 -19.96 20.01 -9.64
CA PHE A 31 -20.15 18.57 -9.82
C PHE A 31 -19.14 17.97 -10.80
N GLN A 32 -18.83 18.66 -11.91
CA GLN A 32 -17.80 18.22 -12.85
C GLN A 32 -16.42 18.18 -12.21
N THR A 33 -16.03 19.22 -11.48
CA THR A 33 -14.73 19.26 -10.80
C THR A 33 -14.64 18.16 -9.74
N LYS A 34 -15.70 17.95 -8.96
CA LYS A 34 -15.75 16.88 -7.95
C LYS A 34 -15.58 15.51 -8.58
N GLN A 35 -16.30 15.24 -9.68
CA GLN A 35 -16.19 13.97 -10.39
C GLN A 35 -14.80 13.78 -11.01
N SER A 36 -14.27 14.79 -11.69
CA SER A 36 -12.92 14.71 -12.29
C SER A 36 -11.82 14.53 -11.25
N SER A 37 -11.92 15.20 -10.10
CA SER A 37 -10.98 15.02 -8.99
C SER A 37 -11.05 13.60 -8.42
N PHE A 38 -12.27 13.08 -8.27
CA PHE A 38 -12.49 11.73 -7.83
C PHE A 38 -11.88 10.69 -8.78
N GLU A 39 -12.15 10.81 -10.08
CA GLU A 39 -11.59 9.90 -11.09
C GLU A 39 -10.05 9.96 -11.13
N TYR A 40 -9.47 11.16 -11.08
CA TYR A 40 -8.02 11.35 -11.04
C TYR A 40 -7.36 10.69 -9.81
N LEU A 41 -7.94 10.89 -8.63
CA LEU A 41 -7.42 10.30 -7.40
C LEU A 41 -7.57 8.78 -7.40
N ARG A 42 -8.67 8.28 -7.95
CA ARG A 42 -8.89 6.85 -8.11
C ARG A 42 -7.90 6.21 -9.10
N GLU A 43 -7.62 6.86 -10.22
CA GLU A 43 -6.58 6.39 -11.16
C GLU A 43 -5.20 6.35 -10.49
N ASN A 44 -4.86 7.37 -9.70
CA ASN A 44 -3.62 7.40 -8.93
C ASN A 44 -3.57 6.26 -7.89
N HIS A 45 -4.66 6.01 -7.16
CA HIS A 45 -4.74 4.91 -6.22
C HIS A 45 -4.57 3.54 -6.91
N ASN A 46 -5.24 3.32 -8.02
CA ASN A 46 -5.11 2.09 -8.80
C ASN A 46 -3.67 1.90 -9.29
N LYS A 47 -3.00 2.97 -9.72
CA LYS A 47 -1.58 2.92 -10.10
C LYS A 47 -0.71 2.53 -8.90
N VAL A 48 -0.92 3.13 -7.74
CA VAL A 48 -0.20 2.79 -6.50
C VAL A 48 -0.39 1.32 -6.15
N LEU A 49 -1.64 0.83 -6.19
CA LEU A 49 -1.95 -0.58 -5.92
C LEU A 49 -1.23 -1.52 -6.91
N PHE A 50 -1.26 -1.17 -8.21
CA PHE A 50 -0.58 -1.95 -9.23
C PHE A 50 0.94 -1.97 -9.03
N ASP A 51 1.55 -0.81 -8.80
CA ASP A 51 3.00 -0.68 -8.63
C ASP A 51 3.47 -1.43 -7.37
N VAL A 52 2.78 -1.26 -6.24
CA VAL A 52 3.08 -1.96 -4.99
C VAL A 52 2.86 -3.47 -5.16
N GLY A 53 1.75 -3.89 -5.76
CA GLY A 53 1.45 -5.31 -6.01
C GLY A 53 2.46 -5.97 -6.92
N TYR A 54 2.90 -5.29 -7.99
CA TYR A 54 3.93 -5.77 -8.89
C TYR A 54 5.26 -6.01 -8.17
N ILE A 55 5.68 -5.04 -7.34
CA ILE A 55 6.92 -5.16 -6.56
C ILE A 55 6.81 -6.33 -5.58
N PHE A 56 5.71 -6.43 -4.85
CA PHE A 56 5.48 -7.55 -3.94
C PHE A 56 5.65 -8.90 -4.64
N ASN A 57 5.01 -9.08 -5.78
CA ASN A 57 5.08 -10.32 -6.54
C ASN A 57 6.48 -10.58 -7.09
N THR A 58 7.17 -9.54 -7.56
CA THR A 58 8.53 -9.66 -8.10
C THR A 58 9.53 -10.01 -7.00
N TYR A 59 9.49 -9.33 -5.87
CA TYR A 59 10.36 -9.64 -4.73
C TYR A 59 10.13 -11.05 -4.20
N GLU A 60 8.88 -11.50 -4.10
CA GLU A 60 8.58 -12.86 -3.66
C GLU A 60 9.17 -13.90 -4.61
N ALA A 61 8.96 -13.73 -5.92
CA ALA A 61 9.47 -14.64 -6.95
C ALA A 61 11.01 -14.67 -6.97
N ASP A 62 11.66 -13.52 -6.91
CA ASP A 62 13.12 -13.41 -6.94
C ASP A 62 13.77 -14.02 -5.70
N ASN A 63 13.20 -13.76 -4.52
CA ASN A 63 13.70 -14.31 -3.26
C ASN A 63 13.53 -15.84 -3.21
N GLN A 64 12.39 -16.35 -3.67
CA GLN A 64 12.16 -17.79 -3.78
C GLN A 64 13.15 -18.44 -4.76
N ALA A 65 13.32 -17.86 -5.95
CA ALA A 65 14.26 -18.37 -6.97
C ALA A 65 15.70 -18.38 -6.46
N ALA A 66 16.11 -17.36 -5.72
CA ALA A 66 17.45 -17.29 -5.15
C ALA A 66 17.70 -18.40 -4.11
N ILE A 67 16.74 -18.64 -3.24
CA ILE A 67 16.84 -19.72 -2.22
C ILE A 67 16.78 -21.11 -2.85
N GLU A 68 15.96 -21.28 -3.90
CA GLU A 68 15.91 -22.52 -4.67
C GLU A 68 17.25 -22.78 -5.38
N THR A 69 17.83 -21.76 -5.99
CA THR A 69 19.16 -21.82 -6.61
C THR A 69 20.22 -22.18 -5.60
N LEU A 70 20.19 -21.56 -4.39
CA LEU A 70 21.11 -21.92 -3.33
C LEU A 70 20.96 -23.39 -2.91
N ALA A 71 19.74 -23.89 -2.76
CA ALA A 71 19.47 -25.27 -2.42
C ALA A 71 20.04 -26.25 -3.47
N GLN A 72 19.84 -25.94 -4.75
CA GLN A 72 20.38 -26.75 -5.86
C GLN A 72 21.92 -26.72 -5.87
N THR A 73 22.52 -25.55 -5.69
CA THR A 73 23.99 -25.38 -5.64
C THR A 73 24.59 -26.18 -4.48
N VAL A 74 23.99 -26.09 -3.28
CA VAL A 74 24.43 -26.86 -2.11
C VAL A 74 24.46 -28.36 -2.38
N ILE A 75 23.49 -28.88 -3.13
CA ILE A 75 23.38 -30.33 -3.42
C ILE A 75 24.29 -30.74 -4.57
N ASN A 76 24.29 -30.00 -5.69
CA ASN A 76 24.98 -30.38 -6.92
C ASN A 76 26.50 -30.24 -6.83
N ASP A 77 26.99 -29.23 -6.12
CA ASP A 77 28.40 -28.92 -5.99
C ASP A 77 29.00 -29.55 -4.72
N ASP A 78 28.28 -30.43 -4.03
CA ASP A 78 28.71 -31.10 -2.82
C ASP A 78 29.25 -30.15 -1.72
N ILE A 79 28.69 -28.93 -1.66
CA ILE A 79 29.14 -27.85 -0.77
C ILE A 79 29.14 -28.28 0.71
N LEU A 80 28.26 -29.22 1.09
CA LEU A 80 28.19 -29.77 2.45
C LEU A 80 29.48 -30.45 2.94
N ASN A 81 30.41 -30.78 2.06
CA ASN A 81 31.67 -31.41 2.40
C ASN A 81 32.73 -30.41 2.92
N SER A 82 32.48 -29.09 2.78
CA SER A 82 33.43 -28.05 3.18
C SER A 82 32.70 -26.90 3.90
N GLU A 83 33.05 -26.65 5.16
CA GLU A 83 32.50 -25.54 5.93
C GLU A 83 32.76 -24.18 5.27
N SER A 84 33.94 -24.01 4.65
CA SER A 84 34.30 -22.79 3.92
C SER A 84 33.35 -22.55 2.75
N ASP A 85 33.01 -23.61 2.01
CA ASP A 85 32.14 -23.49 0.84
C ASP A 85 30.69 -23.23 1.26
N ILE A 86 30.24 -23.84 2.38
CA ILE A 86 28.96 -23.51 2.99
C ILE A 86 28.88 -22.00 3.29
N TYR A 87 29.83 -21.46 4.06
CA TYR A 87 29.83 -20.05 4.42
C TYR A 87 29.92 -19.13 3.22
N ASN A 88 30.72 -19.48 2.21
CA ASN A 88 30.83 -18.68 0.99
C ASN A 88 29.50 -18.65 0.22
N ALA A 89 28.82 -19.77 0.06
CA ALA A 89 27.53 -19.85 -0.61
C ALA A 89 26.47 -19.04 0.12
N LEU A 90 26.37 -19.18 1.45
CA LEU A 90 25.41 -18.41 2.26
C LEU A 90 25.68 -16.90 2.18
N LYS A 91 26.96 -16.49 2.28
CA LYS A 91 27.35 -15.08 2.24
C LYS A 91 27.16 -14.44 0.87
N LEU A 92 27.40 -15.18 -0.19
CA LEU A 92 27.13 -14.72 -1.54
C LEU A 92 25.64 -14.49 -1.74
N THR A 93 24.79 -15.45 -1.35
CA THR A 93 23.34 -15.32 -1.46
C THR A 93 22.82 -14.14 -0.64
N GLU A 94 23.29 -13.97 0.62
CA GLU A 94 22.96 -12.80 1.45
C GLU A 94 23.23 -11.49 0.71
N LYS A 95 24.45 -11.33 0.20
CA LYS A 95 24.86 -10.08 -0.45
C LYS A 95 24.17 -9.80 -1.77
N PHE A 96 23.96 -10.81 -2.61
CA PHE A 96 23.35 -10.62 -3.92
C PHE A 96 21.87 -10.32 -3.85
N VAL A 97 21.16 -10.99 -2.93
CA VAL A 97 19.71 -10.84 -2.78
C VAL A 97 19.35 -9.72 -1.80
N GLY A 98 20.28 -9.44 -0.87
CA GLY A 98 20.04 -8.47 0.19
C GLY A 98 19.26 -9.04 1.37
N PHE A 99 19.35 -10.34 1.62
CA PHE A 99 18.85 -10.94 2.85
C PHE A 99 19.61 -10.40 4.06
N GLU A 100 18.93 -10.30 5.19
CA GLU A 100 19.55 -9.92 6.47
C GLU A 100 20.45 -11.02 7.01
N ILE A 101 20.12 -12.26 6.73
CA ILE A 101 20.90 -13.46 7.08
C ILE A 101 20.41 -14.64 6.24
N VAL A 102 21.33 -15.53 5.89
CA VAL A 102 21.02 -16.79 5.23
C VAL A 102 21.48 -17.95 6.11
N PHE A 103 20.66 -18.97 6.25
CA PHE A 103 20.88 -20.16 7.06
C PHE A 103 20.96 -21.41 6.21
N LEU A 104 21.74 -22.37 6.69
CA LEU A 104 21.67 -23.78 6.33
C LEU A 104 21.55 -24.59 7.61
N THR A 105 20.47 -25.34 7.77
CA THR A 105 20.29 -26.25 8.91
C THR A 105 20.15 -27.67 8.42
N THR A 106 21.01 -28.53 8.88
CA THR A 106 20.99 -29.96 8.55
C THR A 106 19.96 -30.71 9.39
N GLU A 107 19.59 -31.94 8.97
CA GLU A 107 18.58 -32.73 9.68
C GLU A 107 19.07 -33.17 11.07
N ASP A 108 20.36 -33.33 11.28
CA ASP A 108 20.97 -33.63 12.59
C ASP A 108 21.07 -32.42 13.53
N GLY A 109 20.66 -31.21 13.06
CA GLY A 109 20.53 -30.02 13.89
C GLY A 109 21.75 -29.12 13.93
N VAL A 110 22.69 -29.27 12.99
CA VAL A 110 23.77 -28.30 12.79
C VAL A 110 23.25 -27.15 11.95
N THR A 111 23.44 -25.91 12.42
CA THR A 111 23.05 -24.70 11.71
C THR A 111 24.27 -23.84 11.41
N TYR A 112 24.44 -23.52 10.13
CA TYR A 112 25.41 -22.54 9.62
C TYR A 112 24.66 -21.26 9.26
N ASP A 113 25.26 -20.09 9.46
CA ASP A 113 24.72 -18.84 8.98
C ASP A 113 25.74 -18.00 8.21
N SER A 114 25.24 -17.07 7.39
CA SER A 114 26.07 -16.22 6.53
C SER A 114 26.99 -15.27 7.30
N SER A 115 26.77 -15.07 8.62
CA SER A 115 27.70 -14.32 9.49
C SER A 115 28.93 -15.12 9.88
N GLY A 116 29.02 -16.38 9.46
CA GLY A 116 30.13 -17.29 9.77
C GLY A 116 29.99 -18.08 11.09
N LYS A 117 28.76 -18.11 11.65
CA LYS A 117 28.52 -18.86 12.90
C LYS A 117 28.01 -20.26 12.62
N LYS A 118 28.54 -21.21 13.39
CA LYS A 118 28.05 -22.58 13.46
C LYS A 118 27.41 -22.84 14.81
N ARG A 119 26.19 -23.36 14.81
CA ARG A 119 25.44 -23.68 16.03
C ARG A 119 24.96 -25.11 16.01
N TYR A 120 24.86 -25.69 17.20
CA TYR A 120 24.33 -27.02 17.40
C TYR A 120 23.03 -26.96 18.20
N ALA A 121 22.10 -27.86 17.93
CA ALA A 121 20.80 -27.89 18.58
C ALA A 121 20.83 -27.91 20.11
N ASN A 122 21.85 -28.57 20.69
CA ASN A 122 22.07 -28.63 22.14
C ASN A 122 22.68 -27.34 22.73
N GLY A 123 23.06 -26.36 21.90
CA GLY A 123 23.65 -25.08 22.28
C GLY A 123 22.68 -23.94 22.47
N GLY A 124 21.36 -24.20 22.62
CA GLY A 124 20.33 -23.17 22.86
C GLY A 124 19.68 -22.61 21.61
N PHE A 125 20.15 -22.93 20.41
CA PHE A 125 19.52 -22.57 19.13
C PHE A 125 19.36 -23.85 18.29
N ASP A 126 18.12 -24.25 18.08
CA ASP A 126 17.78 -25.33 17.15
C ASP A 126 17.04 -24.74 15.93
N GLY A 127 17.70 -24.72 14.76
CA GLY A 127 17.13 -24.24 13.50
C GLY A 127 15.93 -25.05 13.05
N ARG A 128 15.86 -26.33 13.45
CA ARG A 128 14.76 -27.24 13.06
C ARG A 128 13.42 -26.86 13.69
N THR A 129 13.42 -26.07 14.76
CA THR A 129 12.20 -25.57 15.42
C THR A 129 11.66 -24.28 14.82
N ARG A 130 12.34 -23.73 13.81
CA ARG A 130 11.98 -22.45 13.22
C ARG A 130 10.88 -22.60 12.16
N PRO A 131 10.00 -21.59 12.00
CA PRO A 131 8.90 -21.67 11.04
C PRO A 131 9.36 -22.03 9.62
N TRP A 132 10.46 -21.42 9.16
CA TRP A 132 11.03 -21.66 7.84
C TRP A 132 11.52 -23.11 7.65
N TYR A 133 12.09 -23.73 8.68
CA TYR A 133 12.52 -25.12 8.59
C TYR A 133 11.33 -26.07 8.58
N LEU A 134 10.37 -25.85 9.49
CA LEU A 134 9.20 -26.69 9.64
C LEU A 134 8.32 -26.62 8.40
N GLY A 135 8.13 -25.45 7.80
CA GLY A 135 7.36 -25.26 6.58
C GLY A 135 7.98 -25.99 5.39
N ALA A 136 9.26 -25.71 5.09
CA ALA A 136 9.95 -26.35 3.98
C ALA A 136 10.05 -27.87 4.14
N LYS A 137 10.24 -28.39 5.36
CA LYS A 137 10.27 -29.84 5.64
C LYS A 137 8.90 -30.48 5.47
N LYS A 138 7.83 -29.81 5.90
CA LYS A 138 6.45 -30.32 5.80
C LYS A 138 6.02 -30.43 4.35
N ASP A 139 6.24 -29.36 3.58
CA ASP A 139 5.73 -29.27 2.22
C ASP A 139 6.66 -29.87 1.17
N MET A 140 7.94 -30.15 1.56
CA MET A 140 9.03 -30.64 0.69
C MET A 140 9.19 -29.79 -0.58
N LYS A 141 8.92 -28.47 -0.45
CA LYS A 141 8.94 -27.45 -1.51
C LYS A 141 9.49 -26.15 -0.96
N ILE A 142 9.71 -25.18 -1.87
CA ILE A 142 9.93 -23.80 -1.49
C ILE A 142 8.78 -23.32 -0.58
N TYR A 143 9.13 -22.64 0.50
CA TYR A 143 8.17 -22.17 1.50
C TYR A 143 8.49 -20.74 1.91
N THR A 144 7.47 -19.89 1.90
CA THR A 144 7.50 -18.53 2.44
C THR A 144 6.79 -18.52 3.78
N SER A 145 7.46 -18.07 4.84
CA SER A 145 6.85 -17.99 6.16
C SER A 145 5.89 -16.82 6.27
N ASP A 146 4.92 -16.90 7.20
CA ASP A 146 4.29 -15.70 7.71
C ASP A 146 5.35 -14.78 8.35
N PRO A 147 5.08 -13.46 8.43
CA PRO A 147 5.95 -12.53 9.14
C PRO A 147 6.13 -12.94 10.60
N TYR A 148 7.37 -12.90 11.08
CA TYR A 148 7.69 -13.24 12.46
C TYR A 148 8.86 -12.40 12.99
N LYS A 149 8.99 -12.32 14.31
CA LYS A 149 10.17 -11.70 14.93
C LYS A 149 11.34 -12.68 14.95
N SER A 150 12.39 -12.38 14.20
CA SER A 150 13.60 -13.19 14.15
C SER A 150 14.33 -13.14 15.49
N ILE A 151 14.49 -14.29 16.13
CA ILE A 151 15.23 -14.40 17.40
C ILE A 151 16.72 -14.09 17.21
N THR A 152 17.27 -14.40 16.04
CA THR A 152 18.67 -14.16 15.72
C THR A 152 18.97 -12.69 15.47
N LEU A 153 18.06 -11.98 14.79
CA LEU A 153 18.25 -10.60 14.35
C LEU A 153 17.53 -9.58 15.24
N GLY A 154 16.48 -10.02 15.97
CA GLY A 154 15.67 -9.13 16.79
C GLY A 154 14.68 -8.26 16.00
N LEU A 155 14.69 -8.34 14.65
CA LEU A 155 13.80 -7.61 13.75
C LEU A 155 12.65 -8.48 13.24
N PHE A 156 11.64 -7.85 12.67
CA PHE A 156 10.58 -8.55 11.97
C PHE A 156 11.00 -8.89 10.55
N GLY A 157 10.71 -10.11 10.11
CA GLY A 157 11.07 -10.58 8.78
C GLY A 157 10.16 -11.67 8.25
N ILE A 158 10.29 -11.91 6.95
CA ILE A 158 9.76 -13.07 6.23
C ILE A 158 10.94 -13.95 5.86
N SER A 159 10.77 -15.27 5.97
CA SER A 159 11.80 -16.22 5.51
C SER A 159 11.32 -16.94 4.25
N TYR A 160 12.21 -17.00 3.29
CA TYR A 160 12.11 -17.86 2.13
C TYR A 160 13.01 -19.07 2.38
N SER A 161 12.50 -20.29 2.18
CA SER A 161 13.23 -21.50 2.52
C SER A 161 12.99 -22.63 1.54
N ALA A 162 14.01 -23.46 1.31
CA ALA A 162 13.92 -24.62 0.43
C ALA A 162 14.50 -25.85 1.09
N PRO A 163 13.88 -27.04 0.91
CA PRO A 163 14.41 -28.28 1.42
C PRO A 163 15.65 -28.73 0.63
N LEU A 164 16.62 -29.28 1.32
CA LEU A 164 17.77 -29.95 0.73
C LEU A 164 17.45 -31.43 0.58
N ILE A 165 17.31 -31.87 -0.67
CA ILE A 165 16.97 -33.25 -0.99
C ILE A 165 18.10 -33.86 -1.83
N LYS A 166 18.84 -34.80 -1.29
CA LYS A 166 19.94 -35.54 -1.97
C LYS A 166 19.54 -37.01 -2.16
N ASN A 167 19.53 -37.47 -3.42
CA ASN A 167 19.15 -38.84 -3.76
C ASN A 167 17.75 -39.25 -3.21
N GLY A 168 16.78 -38.34 -3.23
CA GLY A 168 15.44 -38.55 -2.72
C GLY A 168 15.32 -38.52 -1.19
N LYS A 169 16.41 -38.28 -0.46
CA LYS A 169 16.42 -38.16 1.01
C LYS A 169 16.50 -36.69 1.42
N PHE A 170 15.63 -36.26 2.35
CA PHE A 170 15.72 -34.98 3.01
C PHE A 170 16.94 -34.95 3.93
N ILE A 171 17.78 -33.91 3.83
CA ILE A 171 19.01 -33.75 4.59
C ILE A 171 19.10 -32.40 5.33
N GLY A 172 18.19 -31.47 5.09
CA GLY A 172 18.18 -30.16 5.73
C GLY A 172 17.35 -29.11 5.01
N VAL A 173 17.54 -27.87 5.37
CA VAL A 173 16.85 -26.70 4.79
C VAL A 173 17.84 -25.54 4.66
N VAL A 174 17.79 -24.81 3.55
CA VAL A 174 18.37 -23.47 3.41
C VAL A 174 17.27 -22.42 3.53
N ALA A 175 17.57 -21.27 4.12
CA ALA A 175 16.61 -20.19 4.29
C ALA A 175 17.28 -18.83 4.31
N GLY A 176 16.66 -17.83 3.68
CA GLY A 176 17.03 -16.43 3.78
C GLY A 176 15.95 -15.64 4.52
N VAL A 177 16.34 -14.72 5.39
CA VAL A 177 15.44 -13.81 6.11
C VAL A 177 15.52 -12.45 5.47
N TYR A 178 14.38 -11.92 5.05
CA TYR A 178 14.25 -10.57 4.50
C TYR A 178 13.53 -9.68 5.52
N SER A 179 14.07 -8.47 5.77
CA SER A 179 13.48 -7.53 6.73
C SER A 179 12.15 -6.98 6.24
N LEU A 180 11.13 -6.95 7.10
CA LEU A 180 9.86 -6.30 6.79
C LEU A 180 10.01 -4.79 6.67
N GLU A 181 10.91 -4.17 7.43
CA GLU A 181 11.18 -2.74 7.32
C GLU A 181 11.73 -2.40 5.94
N LYS A 182 12.74 -3.16 5.48
CA LYS A 182 13.33 -2.97 4.16
C LYS A 182 12.31 -3.22 3.07
N TYR A 183 11.53 -4.28 3.19
CA TYR A 183 10.47 -4.61 2.26
C TYR A 183 9.41 -3.50 2.19
N SER A 184 9.01 -2.97 3.35
CA SER A 184 8.06 -1.87 3.44
C SER A 184 8.62 -0.59 2.82
N SER A 185 9.90 -0.26 3.09
CA SER A 185 10.55 0.91 2.50
C SER A 185 10.59 0.81 0.98
N ASP A 186 11.08 -0.30 0.44
CA ASP A 186 11.28 -0.46 -1.00
C ASP A 186 9.95 -0.53 -1.77
N ALA A 187 8.95 -1.24 -1.23
CA ALA A 187 7.67 -1.44 -1.90
C ALA A 187 6.71 -0.25 -1.74
N LEU A 188 6.68 0.39 -0.56
CA LEU A 188 5.67 1.40 -0.26
C LEU A 188 6.12 2.82 -0.59
N GLU A 189 7.43 3.08 -0.73
CA GLU A 189 7.94 4.40 -1.12
C GLU A 189 7.50 4.79 -2.53
N LEU A 190 7.34 3.82 -3.43
CA LEU A 190 6.82 4.04 -4.78
C LEU A 190 5.33 4.41 -4.80
N GLY A 191 4.58 4.01 -3.78
CA GLY A 191 3.17 4.38 -3.62
C GLY A 191 2.93 5.66 -2.83
N LYS A 192 4.00 6.36 -2.40
CA LYS A 192 3.89 7.56 -1.60
C LYS A 192 3.75 8.80 -2.45
N THR A 193 2.71 9.57 -2.20
CA THR A 193 2.60 10.96 -2.65
C THR A 193 2.55 11.88 -1.44
N GLU A 194 2.49 13.19 -1.63
CA GLU A 194 2.45 14.17 -0.53
C GLU A 194 1.31 13.91 0.47
N ASN A 195 0.17 13.40 -0.02
CA ASN A 195 -1.04 13.20 0.78
C ASN A 195 -1.58 11.76 0.76
N SER A 196 -0.89 10.82 0.08
CA SER A 196 -1.31 9.43 0.01
C SER A 196 -0.21 8.48 0.46
N PHE A 197 -0.60 7.35 1.00
CA PHE A 197 0.30 6.27 1.37
C PHE A 197 -0.34 4.90 1.09
N ALA A 198 0.50 3.88 0.95
CA ALA A 198 0.06 2.51 0.85
C ALA A 198 0.44 1.73 2.11
N ALA A 199 -0.33 0.71 2.42
CA ALA A 199 -0.02 -0.25 3.46
C ALA A 199 -0.62 -1.62 3.13
N VAL A 200 -0.12 -2.66 3.78
CA VAL A 200 -0.63 -4.02 3.62
C VAL A 200 -1.20 -4.49 4.94
N TYR A 201 -2.41 -5.00 4.90
CA TYR A 201 -3.14 -5.49 6.06
C TYR A 201 -3.48 -6.97 5.92
N SER A 202 -3.41 -7.70 7.02
CA SER A 202 -3.98 -9.04 7.10
C SER A 202 -5.50 -8.99 7.21
N GLN A 203 -6.16 -10.12 7.02
CA GLN A 203 -7.62 -10.22 7.14
C GLN A 203 -8.15 -9.78 8.51
N ASP A 204 -7.36 -9.91 9.59
CA ASP A 204 -7.74 -9.52 10.95
C ASP A 204 -7.40 -8.05 11.28
N GLY A 205 -6.97 -7.26 10.29
CA GLY A 205 -6.60 -5.85 10.42
C GLY A 205 -5.22 -5.58 11.00
N THR A 206 -4.37 -6.61 11.15
CA THR A 206 -2.97 -6.40 11.52
C THR A 206 -2.22 -5.75 10.36
N THR A 207 -1.52 -4.67 10.63
CA THR A 207 -0.65 -3.99 9.65
C THR A 207 0.56 -4.86 9.35
N MET A 208 0.66 -5.42 8.15
CA MET A 208 1.75 -6.31 7.77
C MET A 208 2.95 -5.53 7.25
N PHE A 209 2.71 -4.51 6.44
CA PHE A 209 3.72 -3.62 5.89
C PHE A 209 3.23 -2.19 5.96
N HIS A 210 4.10 -1.29 6.43
CA HIS A 210 3.79 0.13 6.58
C HIS A 210 5.09 0.94 6.49
N GLN A 211 5.01 2.21 6.01
CA GLN A 211 6.16 3.12 5.94
C GLN A 211 6.73 3.46 7.33
N ASP A 212 5.87 3.53 8.36
CA ASP A 212 6.31 3.65 9.75
C ASP A 212 6.57 2.24 10.31
N PRO A 213 7.84 1.88 10.62
CA PRO A 213 8.19 0.56 11.14
C PRO A 213 7.53 0.23 12.48
N ASN A 214 7.15 1.26 13.26
CA ASN A 214 6.50 1.05 14.56
C ASN A 214 5.08 0.50 14.43
N LEU A 215 4.47 0.64 13.25
CA LEU A 215 3.13 0.13 12.97
C LEU A 215 3.14 -1.31 12.42
N ILE A 216 4.30 -1.83 12.02
CA ILE A 216 4.44 -3.21 11.49
C ILE A 216 4.09 -4.22 12.58
N LEU A 217 3.26 -5.20 12.23
CA LEU A 217 2.69 -6.23 13.10
C LEU A 217 1.87 -5.68 14.29
N THR A 218 1.32 -4.47 14.15
CA THR A 218 0.38 -3.90 15.12
C THR A 218 -1.04 -3.85 14.55
N LYS A 219 -2.02 -3.77 15.43
CA LYS A 219 -3.42 -3.51 15.06
C LYS A 219 -3.71 -2.02 15.26
N THR A 220 -3.78 -1.30 14.16
CA THR A 220 -4.15 0.12 14.13
C THR A 220 -5.67 0.26 14.01
N THR A 221 -6.22 1.41 14.41
CA THR A 221 -7.64 1.72 14.22
C THR A 221 -8.01 1.68 12.73
N LEU A 222 -7.13 2.20 11.87
CA LEU A 222 -7.31 2.17 10.42
C LEU A 222 -7.37 0.74 9.88
N GLY A 223 -6.40 -0.11 10.25
CA GLY A 223 -6.36 -1.51 9.82
C GLY A 223 -7.60 -2.30 10.27
N LEU A 224 -8.07 -2.09 11.51
CA LEU A 224 -9.29 -2.71 12.01
C LEU A 224 -10.54 -2.25 11.25
N ASN A 225 -10.65 -0.95 10.95
CA ASN A 225 -11.77 -0.41 10.19
C ASN A 225 -11.78 -0.90 8.74
N ILE A 226 -10.59 -1.01 8.11
CA ILE A 226 -10.43 -1.59 6.76
C ILE A 226 -10.84 -3.06 6.76
N SER A 227 -10.31 -3.85 7.69
CA SER A 227 -10.64 -5.27 7.83
C SER A 227 -12.15 -5.49 8.02
N LYS A 228 -12.78 -4.67 8.86
CA LYS A 228 -14.23 -4.71 9.07
C LYS A 228 -14.99 -4.38 7.79
N ALA A 229 -14.64 -3.30 7.09
CA ALA A 229 -15.31 -2.90 5.86
C ALA A 229 -15.24 -4.00 4.80
N ILE A 230 -14.06 -4.61 4.59
CA ILE A 230 -13.87 -5.72 3.65
C ILE A 230 -14.63 -6.98 4.07
N THR A 231 -14.73 -7.24 5.38
CA THR A 231 -15.51 -8.38 5.90
C THR A 231 -17.01 -8.17 5.67
N ASP A 232 -17.50 -6.95 5.90
CA ASP A 232 -18.91 -6.58 5.71
C ASP A 232 -19.28 -6.55 4.21
N ASP A 233 -18.35 -6.15 3.34
CA ASP A 233 -18.52 -6.12 1.88
C ASP A 233 -17.24 -6.58 1.16
N PRO A 234 -17.12 -7.88 0.83
CA PRO A 234 -15.98 -8.43 0.07
C PRO A 234 -15.86 -7.87 -1.36
N GLY A 235 -16.92 -7.24 -1.89
CA GLY A 235 -16.92 -6.58 -3.20
C GLY A 235 -15.97 -5.37 -3.25
N LEU A 236 -15.55 -4.83 -2.11
CA LEU A 236 -14.56 -3.76 -2.01
C LEU A 236 -13.16 -4.18 -2.49
N LEU A 237 -12.92 -5.48 -2.66
CA LEU A 237 -11.68 -6.04 -3.21
C LEU A 237 -11.82 -6.48 -4.69
N ASP A 238 -12.89 -6.09 -5.36
CA ASP A 238 -13.11 -6.43 -6.77
C ASP A 238 -12.55 -5.33 -7.68
N PRO A 239 -11.46 -5.59 -8.45
CA PRO A 239 -10.85 -4.59 -9.31
C PRO A 239 -11.76 -4.14 -10.45
N ASP A 240 -12.73 -4.96 -10.84
CA ASP A 240 -13.70 -4.65 -11.91
C ASP A 240 -14.88 -3.80 -11.40
N ASN A 241 -15.03 -3.68 -10.09
CA ASN A 241 -16.08 -2.87 -9.48
C ASN A 241 -15.66 -1.40 -9.39
N ILE A 242 -16.49 -0.52 -9.98
CA ILE A 242 -16.25 0.94 -10.00
C ILE A 242 -16.40 1.57 -8.61
N ASP A 243 -17.20 1.00 -7.73
CA ASP A 243 -17.56 1.55 -6.42
C ASP A 243 -16.76 0.90 -5.26
N THR A 244 -15.50 0.58 -5.48
CA THR A 244 -14.64 -0.06 -4.46
C THR A 244 -14.02 0.92 -3.47
N LEU A 245 -14.15 2.24 -3.71
CA LEU A 245 -13.65 3.25 -2.77
C LEU A 245 -14.56 3.33 -1.55
N PHE A 246 -13.97 3.19 -0.37
CA PHE A 246 -14.67 3.35 0.90
C PHE A 246 -13.91 4.27 1.86
N TYR A 247 -14.53 4.60 2.98
CA TYR A 247 -13.96 5.52 3.96
C TYR A 247 -13.72 4.82 5.31
N ALA A 248 -12.52 5.01 5.85
CA ALA A 248 -12.13 4.46 7.15
C ALA A 248 -11.43 5.53 7.99
N LYS A 249 -11.65 5.52 9.32
CA LYS A 249 -10.97 6.45 10.23
C LYS A 249 -9.66 5.85 10.71
N ASP A 250 -8.63 6.69 10.80
CA ASP A 250 -7.35 6.34 11.37
C ASP A 250 -7.31 6.55 12.91
N ASP A 251 -6.13 6.32 13.50
CA ASP A 251 -5.91 6.45 14.95
C ASP A 251 -6.01 7.90 15.46
N LYS A 252 -5.92 8.89 14.56
CA LYS A 252 -6.09 10.32 14.87
C LYS A 252 -7.53 10.79 14.66
N GLY A 253 -8.40 9.90 14.18
CA GLY A 253 -9.78 10.21 13.84
C GLY A 253 -9.96 10.88 12.46
N VAL A 254 -8.88 10.98 11.67
CA VAL A 254 -8.93 11.50 10.30
C VAL A 254 -9.57 10.45 9.41
N THR A 255 -10.48 10.89 8.55
CA THR A 255 -11.13 10.00 7.57
C THR A 255 -10.23 9.82 6.37
N GLN A 256 -9.88 8.58 6.08
CA GLN A 256 -9.12 8.17 4.90
C GLN A 256 -10.07 7.63 3.84
N ALA A 257 -9.90 8.05 2.60
CA ALA A 257 -10.47 7.38 1.44
C ALA A 257 -9.55 6.23 1.06
N VAL A 258 -10.10 5.04 0.98
CA VAL A 258 -9.35 3.77 0.90
C VAL A 258 -9.74 3.01 -0.35
N LEU A 259 -8.75 2.52 -1.07
CA LEU A 259 -8.89 1.50 -2.11
C LEU A 259 -7.99 0.32 -1.75
N CYS A 260 -8.55 -0.89 -1.82
CA CYS A 260 -7.78 -2.10 -1.55
C CYS A 260 -7.86 -3.08 -2.73
N ASP A 261 -6.81 -3.90 -2.88
CA ASP A 261 -6.76 -4.98 -3.84
C ASP A 261 -6.27 -6.27 -3.18
N LYS A 262 -6.65 -7.39 -3.79
CA LYS A 262 -6.20 -8.73 -3.39
C LYS A 262 -4.75 -8.93 -3.80
N THR A 263 -4.00 -9.60 -2.95
CA THR A 263 -2.70 -10.16 -3.33
C THR A 263 -2.86 -11.63 -3.71
N PRO A 264 -1.85 -12.25 -4.35
CA PRO A 264 -1.80 -13.71 -4.55
C PRO A 264 -1.89 -14.47 -3.23
N ASN A 265 -1.43 -13.89 -2.12
CA ASN A 265 -1.66 -14.41 -0.79
C ASN A 265 -3.05 -13.96 -0.29
N PRO A 266 -4.04 -14.87 -0.20
CA PRO A 266 -5.41 -14.50 0.16
C PRO A 266 -5.55 -13.95 1.59
N ASN A 267 -4.51 -14.09 2.43
CA ASN A 267 -4.54 -13.63 3.82
C ASN A 267 -4.19 -12.15 3.99
N ILE A 268 -3.75 -11.48 2.93
CA ILE A 268 -3.33 -10.07 2.98
C ILE A 268 -3.93 -9.27 1.84
N ASN A 269 -4.18 -7.98 2.11
CA ASN A 269 -4.69 -7.01 1.14
C ASN A 269 -3.76 -5.81 1.09
N ILE A 270 -3.48 -5.31 -0.11
CA ILE A 270 -2.78 -4.05 -0.32
C ILE A 270 -3.82 -2.94 -0.37
N CYS A 271 -3.61 -1.87 0.39
CA CYS A 271 -4.52 -0.73 0.40
C CYS A 271 -3.74 0.57 0.15
N ALA A 272 -4.31 1.43 -0.67
CA ALA A 272 -3.88 2.80 -0.86
C ALA A 272 -4.86 3.74 -0.16
N MET A 273 -4.34 4.71 0.59
CA MET A 273 -5.10 5.63 1.43
C MET A 273 -4.73 7.07 1.12
N ILE A 274 -5.72 7.96 1.18
CA ILE A 274 -5.57 9.40 1.09
C ILE A 274 -6.56 10.07 2.04
N GLU A 275 -6.18 11.19 2.66
CA GLU A 275 -7.11 11.97 3.50
C GLU A 275 -8.31 12.42 2.67
N SER A 276 -9.53 12.18 3.19
CA SER A 276 -10.77 12.49 2.48
C SER A 276 -10.90 13.97 2.13
N ASP A 277 -10.37 14.85 2.97
CA ASP A 277 -10.40 16.30 2.74
C ASP A 277 -9.64 16.72 1.47
N THR A 278 -8.62 15.94 1.06
CA THR A 278 -7.87 16.16 -0.17
C THR A 278 -8.76 16.00 -1.41
N TYR A 279 -9.77 15.12 -1.38
CA TYR A 279 -10.74 15.00 -2.44
C TYR A 279 -11.62 16.24 -2.57
N GLU A 280 -11.93 16.88 -1.45
CA GLU A 280 -12.83 18.02 -1.41
C GLU A 280 -12.11 19.34 -1.67
N GLU A 281 -10.78 19.39 -1.44
CA GLU A 281 -10.00 20.63 -1.56
C GLU A 281 -10.10 21.26 -2.95
N ALA A 282 -9.89 20.49 -4.02
CA ALA A 282 -9.98 20.97 -5.39
C ALA A 282 -11.40 21.45 -5.72
N SER A 283 -12.42 20.71 -5.28
CA SER A 283 -13.83 21.07 -5.49
C SER A 283 -14.22 22.32 -4.71
N ASN A 284 -13.76 22.46 -3.47
CA ASN A 284 -14.02 23.61 -2.61
C ASN A 284 -13.29 24.87 -3.12
N LEU A 285 -12.05 24.72 -3.64
CA LEU A 285 -11.32 25.81 -4.26
C LEU A 285 -12.01 26.31 -5.54
N ALA A 286 -12.47 25.39 -6.39
CA ALA A 286 -13.26 25.73 -7.59
C ALA A 286 -14.55 26.46 -7.22
N LEU A 287 -15.26 26.02 -6.20
CA LEU A 287 -16.50 26.65 -5.72
C LEU A 287 -16.25 28.06 -5.17
N LYS A 288 -15.21 28.25 -4.35
CA LYS A 288 -14.81 29.57 -3.85
C LYS A 288 -14.44 30.51 -4.98
N THR A 289 -13.64 30.06 -5.94
CA THR A 289 -13.22 30.85 -7.10
C THR A 289 -14.41 31.26 -7.95
N GLN A 290 -15.34 30.36 -8.22
CA GLN A 290 -16.56 30.65 -8.96
C GLN A 290 -17.48 31.63 -8.24
N LEU A 291 -17.64 31.52 -6.93
CA LEU A 291 -18.42 32.49 -6.15
C LEU A 291 -17.83 33.89 -6.26
N ILE A 292 -16.51 34.04 -6.16
CA ILE A 292 -15.84 35.33 -6.30
C ILE A 292 -16.05 35.90 -7.71
N ILE A 293 -15.81 35.12 -8.76
CA ILE A 293 -16.01 35.54 -10.15
C ILE A 293 -17.46 35.93 -10.38
N GLY A 294 -18.39 35.11 -9.86
CA GLY A 294 -19.82 35.37 -9.97
C GLY A 294 -20.23 36.69 -9.31
N ILE A 295 -19.77 37.00 -8.13
CA ILE A 295 -20.04 38.25 -7.42
C ILE A 295 -19.46 39.44 -8.21
N VAL A 296 -18.22 39.35 -8.66
CA VAL A 296 -17.59 40.43 -9.47
C VAL A 296 -18.36 40.67 -10.77
N THR A 297 -18.72 39.62 -11.47
CA THR A 297 -19.50 39.69 -12.73
C THR A 297 -20.88 40.33 -12.50
N LEU A 298 -21.56 39.96 -11.41
CA LEU A 298 -22.83 40.57 -11.02
C LEU A 298 -22.72 42.08 -10.78
N ILE A 299 -21.69 42.49 -10.01
CA ILE A 299 -21.45 43.91 -9.73
C ILE A 299 -21.18 44.68 -11.02
N VAL A 300 -20.33 44.17 -11.91
CA VAL A 300 -20.03 44.79 -13.21
C VAL A 300 -21.31 44.90 -14.06
N ALA A 301 -22.10 43.82 -14.14
CA ALA A 301 -23.36 43.85 -14.89
C ALA A 301 -24.35 44.89 -14.36
N LEU A 302 -24.52 45.01 -13.03
CA LEU A 302 -25.38 46.00 -12.41
C LEU A 302 -24.92 47.43 -12.69
N ILE A 303 -23.61 47.68 -12.68
CA ILE A 303 -23.00 48.98 -13.03
C ILE A 303 -23.30 49.31 -14.52
N LEU A 304 -23.08 48.37 -15.44
CA LEU A 304 -23.31 48.55 -16.86
C LEU A 304 -24.80 48.83 -17.15
N VAL A 305 -25.71 48.07 -16.53
CA VAL A 305 -27.16 48.29 -16.66
C VAL A 305 -27.52 49.69 -16.14
N LYS A 306 -26.96 50.15 -15.03
CA LYS A 306 -27.19 51.47 -14.49
C LYS A 306 -26.72 52.58 -15.44
N ILE A 307 -25.48 52.42 -15.97
CA ILE A 307 -24.90 53.37 -16.94
C ILE A 307 -25.81 53.45 -18.19
N PHE A 308 -26.16 52.26 -18.75
CA PHE A 308 -27.03 52.19 -19.95
C PHE A 308 -28.40 52.85 -19.72
N ALA A 309 -29.01 52.56 -18.56
CA ALA A 309 -30.30 53.18 -18.19
C ALA A 309 -30.21 54.71 -17.98
N THR A 310 -29.05 55.23 -17.60
CA THR A 310 -28.87 56.69 -17.39
C THR A 310 -28.56 57.43 -18.68
N TYR A 311 -27.98 56.79 -19.69
CA TYR A 311 -27.62 57.43 -20.98
C TYR A 311 -28.63 57.22 -22.09
N LEU A 312 -29.53 56.22 -21.99
CA LEU A 312 -30.50 55.88 -23.02
C LEU A 312 -31.98 56.19 -22.63
N LEU A 313 -32.28 56.48 -21.39
CA LEU A 313 -33.53 56.86 -20.82
C LEU A 313 -33.44 58.26 -20.18
#